data_c4b6413e2b358704cbe0fba516965295
#
_entry.id   c4b6413e2b358704cbe0fba516965295
#
_cell.length_a   1.000
_cell.length_b   1.000
_cell.length_c   1.000
_cell.angle_alpha   90.00
_cell.angle_beta   90.00
_cell.angle_gamma   90.00
#
_symmetry.space_group_name_H-M   'P 1'
#
loop_
_entity.id
_entity.type
_entity.pdbx_description
1 polymer ?
#
loop_
_entity_poly.entity_id
_entity_poly.type
_entity_poly.pdbx_seq_one_letter_code
_entity_poly.pdbx_strand_id
1 'polypeptide(L)'
;MIPKEVNEMLALTRGAFRGGGKRIVALCLMAALVVGLAACRGFFGQAPIAFIVPDTGEDSEVPVIVTFDLSDSSDPDGTIASFELDFGDGSTAATGTDVSLPITHEYDTAGTYTVILTITDNDGRIGMDNAVLTIGPVMITFAAIRAGDYDIFRMEGDGSDQGAVLNTANDELFPDLVLGTRDKIAYAAEDGTSWNIWTMTTLGGGQSELTTQTPSNQIQPSWSNDGTMIAYASNAAQTPSTTTWQIYTMTAAGASQTQLTSQSPSWAIAPAYSPVNDDILFVSNKNADGGSSIWWWDDSLGAAVELYDSAGRDGDASPALSGVALGLDLPAGAGISKPKWSADGTKIAFSRERTVGGIIDIYVMDDDGTNAEPLEDYVDTEFGVTNTEITTDADEFCPFWLEDGSGLAFVREETGGDFQVYKVDFTTGAVTQLTESGDNVSPASVAH
;
A
#
# COMPACT_ATOMS: atom_id res chain seq x y z
N MET A 1 -39.95 -10.70 -2.38
CA MET A 1 -39.71 -10.40 -3.82
C MET A 1 -39.53 -8.89 -3.89
N ILE A 2 -38.29 -8.44 -3.99
CA ILE A 2 -37.94 -7.00 -4.10
C ILE A 2 -38.24 -6.57 -5.53
N PRO A 3 -38.94 -5.44 -5.76
CA PRO A 3 -39.25 -4.97 -7.11
C PRO A 3 -37.97 -4.72 -7.93
N LYS A 4 -38.02 -5.04 -9.22
CA LYS A 4 -36.89 -4.94 -10.16
C LYS A 4 -36.24 -3.54 -10.21
N GLU A 5 -37.04 -2.51 -9.94
CA GLU A 5 -36.61 -1.11 -9.90
C GLU A 5 -35.68 -0.78 -8.72
N VAL A 6 -35.79 -1.51 -7.61
CA VAL A 6 -34.89 -1.33 -6.44
C VAL A 6 -33.51 -1.93 -6.69
N ASN A 7 -33.43 -3.02 -7.46
CA ASN A 7 -32.14 -3.62 -7.84
C ASN A 7 -31.37 -2.78 -8.87
N GLU A 8 -32.08 -2.08 -9.76
CA GLU A 8 -31.43 -1.16 -10.71
C GLU A 8 -30.92 0.12 -10.04
N MET A 9 -31.60 0.57 -8.97
CA MET A 9 -31.14 1.70 -8.14
C MET A 9 -29.92 1.35 -7.30
N LEU A 10 -29.84 0.13 -6.77
CA LEU A 10 -28.66 -0.34 -6.03
C LEU A 10 -27.41 -0.51 -6.93
N ALA A 11 -27.61 -0.86 -8.19
CA ALA A 11 -26.52 -0.96 -9.17
C ALA A 11 -25.98 0.43 -9.59
N LEU A 12 -26.85 1.45 -9.61
CA LEU A 12 -26.45 2.82 -9.92
C LEU A 12 -25.75 3.54 -8.75
N THR A 13 -26.05 3.15 -7.51
CA THR A 13 -25.35 3.73 -6.33
C THR A 13 -23.98 3.10 -6.08
N ARG A 14 -23.75 1.85 -6.48
CA ARG A 14 -22.42 1.21 -6.39
C ARG A 14 -21.39 1.78 -7.39
N GLY A 15 -21.84 2.40 -8.50
CA GLY A 15 -20.96 3.05 -9.48
C GLY A 15 -20.63 4.52 -9.19
N ALA A 16 -21.32 5.15 -8.21
CA ALA A 16 -21.17 6.58 -7.94
C ALA A 16 -20.24 6.91 -6.76
N PHE A 17 -19.77 5.89 -6.04
CA PHE A 17 -18.89 6.06 -4.86
C PHE A 17 -17.41 5.74 -5.14
N ARG A 18 -17.04 5.45 -6.39
CA ARG A 18 -15.67 5.19 -6.78
C ARG A 18 -15.11 6.39 -7.55
N GLY A 19 -14.36 7.24 -6.89
CA GLY A 19 -13.61 8.32 -7.52
C GLY A 19 -13.37 9.51 -6.60
N GLY A 20 -12.18 9.64 -6.08
CA GLY A 20 -11.72 10.69 -5.13
C GLY A 20 -11.67 12.09 -5.70
N GLY A 21 -12.11 12.49 -6.76
CA GLY A 21 -12.03 13.84 -7.32
C GLY A 21 -13.37 14.58 -7.55
N LYS A 22 -14.53 13.99 -7.20
CA LYS A 22 -15.84 14.57 -7.58
C LYS A 22 -16.82 14.77 -6.43
N ARG A 23 -16.30 15.11 -5.24
CA ARG A 23 -17.15 15.40 -4.07
C ARG A 23 -18.07 16.62 -4.25
N ILE A 24 -17.78 17.53 -5.17
CA ILE A 24 -18.60 18.73 -5.44
C ILE A 24 -19.81 18.45 -6.35
N VAL A 25 -19.77 17.45 -7.21
CA VAL A 25 -20.88 17.18 -8.13
C VAL A 25 -21.95 16.29 -7.49
N ALA A 26 -21.61 15.46 -6.52
CA ALA A 26 -22.59 14.62 -5.81
C ALA A 26 -23.56 15.45 -4.95
N LEU A 27 -23.12 16.59 -4.42
CA LEU A 27 -24.00 17.48 -3.63
C LEU A 27 -25.09 18.14 -4.47
N CYS A 28 -24.88 18.40 -5.76
CA CYS A 28 -25.87 19.02 -6.63
C CYS A 28 -26.92 18.03 -7.18
N LEU A 29 -26.61 16.75 -7.27
CA LEU A 29 -27.57 15.74 -7.75
C LEU A 29 -28.49 15.22 -6.64
N MET A 30 -28.08 15.26 -5.37
CA MET A 30 -28.97 14.94 -4.24
C MET A 30 -30.04 16.00 -4.00
N ALA A 31 -29.78 17.27 -4.31
CA ALA A 31 -30.77 18.34 -4.14
C ALA A 31 -31.98 18.23 -5.08
N ALA A 32 -31.85 17.55 -6.22
CA ALA A 32 -32.95 17.41 -7.20
C ALA A 32 -33.88 16.22 -6.93
N LEU A 33 -33.45 15.21 -6.16
CA LEU A 33 -34.26 14.02 -5.83
C LEU A 33 -35.11 14.20 -4.56
N VAL A 34 -34.82 15.19 -3.75
CA VAL A 34 -35.50 15.45 -2.46
C VAL A 34 -36.90 16.04 -2.63
N VAL A 35 -37.25 16.61 -3.80
CA VAL A 35 -38.56 17.26 -4.04
C VAL A 35 -39.70 16.28 -4.35
N GLY A 36 -39.39 15.00 -4.68
CA GLY A 36 -40.39 13.98 -5.06
C GLY A 36 -40.89 13.06 -3.94
N LEU A 37 -40.23 13.03 -2.77
CA LEU A 37 -40.50 12.10 -1.66
C LEU A 37 -41.04 12.76 -0.39
N ALA A 38 -41.44 14.01 -0.48
CA ALA A 38 -41.96 14.77 0.71
C ALA A 38 -43.31 14.29 1.27
N ALA A 39 -43.87 13.20 0.77
CA ALA A 39 -45.20 12.72 1.18
C ALA A 39 -45.19 11.46 2.10
N CYS A 40 -44.02 10.88 2.41
CA CYS A 40 -43.88 9.73 3.33
C CYS A 40 -42.82 9.96 4.43
N ARG A 41 -42.65 11.19 4.88
CA ARG A 41 -41.73 11.57 5.96
C ARG A 41 -42.31 11.32 7.35
N GLY A 42 -42.59 10.10 7.71
CA GLY A 42 -43.25 9.87 9.01
C GLY A 42 -42.78 8.64 9.78
N PHE A 43 -41.89 7.80 9.28
CA PHE A 43 -41.57 6.53 9.97
C PHE A 43 -40.13 6.04 9.97
N PHE A 44 -39.20 6.65 9.19
CA PHE A 44 -37.80 6.23 9.20
C PHE A 44 -36.92 7.49 9.08
N GLY A 45 -36.45 8.03 10.19
CA GLY A 45 -35.45 9.08 10.23
C GLY A 45 -34.14 8.58 9.62
N GLN A 46 -33.30 9.49 9.14
CA GLN A 46 -31.97 9.20 8.58
C GLN A 46 -30.93 9.27 9.70
N ALA A 47 -29.87 8.49 9.60
CA ALA A 47 -28.73 8.64 10.47
C ALA A 47 -27.95 9.92 10.09
N PRO A 48 -27.28 10.56 11.06
CA PRO A 48 -26.42 11.70 10.78
C PRO A 48 -25.25 11.27 9.91
N ILE A 49 -24.69 12.22 9.16
CA ILE A 49 -23.50 12.06 8.33
C ILE A 49 -22.33 12.60 9.14
N ALA A 50 -21.41 11.72 9.56
CA ALA A 50 -20.17 12.09 10.17
C ALA A 50 -19.17 12.50 9.07
N PHE A 51 -18.33 13.49 9.36
CA PHE A 51 -17.24 13.92 8.49
C PHE A 51 -16.08 14.45 9.34
N ILE A 52 -14.85 13.93 9.11
CA ILE A 52 -13.65 14.29 9.85
C ILE A 52 -12.51 14.63 8.90
N VAL A 53 -11.82 15.74 9.16
CA VAL A 53 -10.59 16.13 8.47
C VAL A 53 -9.53 16.42 9.51
N PRO A 54 -8.47 15.60 9.63
CA PRO A 54 -7.30 15.92 10.43
C PRO A 54 -6.41 16.92 9.69
N ASP A 55 -5.80 17.84 10.44
CA ASP A 55 -4.77 18.77 9.98
C ASP A 55 -3.59 18.68 10.95
N THR A 56 -2.47 18.17 10.48
CA THR A 56 -1.21 18.04 11.25
C THR A 56 -0.34 19.28 11.20
N GLY A 57 -0.70 20.28 10.38
CA GLY A 57 0.21 21.36 10.02
C GLY A 57 1.41 20.86 9.20
N GLU A 58 2.53 21.61 9.25
CA GLU A 58 3.78 21.23 8.56
C GLU A 58 4.73 20.42 9.44
N ASP A 59 4.42 20.22 10.73
CA ASP A 59 5.27 19.53 11.70
C ASP A 59 4.83 18.06 11.86
N SER A 60 5.70 17.13 11.48
CA SER A 60 5.51 15.69 11.67
C SER A 60 6.28 15.11 12.86
N GLU A 61 7.15 15.89 13.53
CA GLU A 61 7.91 15.45 14.68
C GLU A 61 7.07 15.43 15.96
N VAL A 62 7.23 14.39 16.75
CA VAL A 62 6.55 14.25 18.05
C VAL A 62 7.24 15.09 19.14
N PRO A 63 6.49 15.72 20.06
CA PRO A 63 5.03 15.76 20.11
C PRO A 63 4.41 16.67 19.07
N VAL A 64 3.33 16.22 18.43
CA VAL A 64 2.62 17.01 17.41
C VAL A 64 1.17 17.26 17.83
N ILE A 65 0.69 18.49 17.62
CA ILE A 65 -0.69 18.86 17.87
C ILE A 65 -1.46 18.78 16.54
N VAL A 66 -2.43 17.89 16.48
CA VAL A 66 -3.33 17.72 15.34
C VAL A 66 -4.63 18.45 15.60
N THR A 67 -5.13 19.17 14.61
CA THR A 67 -6.45 19.81 14.64
C THR A 67 -7.43 19.02 13.81
N PHE A 68 -8.58 18.68 14.38
CA PHE A 68 -9.64 17.95 13.70
C PHE A 68 -10.82 18.88 13.42
N ASP A 69 -11.19 18.99 12.14
CA ASP A 69 -12.39 19.72 11.69
C ASP A 69 -13.55 18.72 11.49
N LEU A 70 -14.64 18.96 12.21
CA LEU A 70 -15.86 18.16 12.15
C LEU A 70 -17.03 18.96 11.53
N SER A 71 -16.78 20.19 11.06
CA SER A 71 -17.83 21.19 10.72
C SER A 71 -18.71 20.77 9.53
N ASP A 72 -18.23 19.88 8.67
CA ASP A 72 -19.02 19.34 7.55
C ASP A 72 -19.95 18.19 7.96
N SER A 73 -19.90 17.76 9.23
CA SER A 73 -20.86 16.79 9.77
C SER A 73 -22.27 17.38 9.83
N SER A 74 -23.27 16.59 9.46
CA SER A 74 -24.66 17.06 9.36
C SER A 74 -25.70 15.99 9.66
N ASP A 75 -26.87 16.41 10.04
CA ASP A 75 -28.05 15.54 10.13
C ASP A 75 -29.09 15.98 9.09
N PRO A 76 -29.46 15.10 8.13
CA PRO A 76 -30.35 15.47 7.02
C PRO A 76 -31.79 15.79 7.42
N ASP A 77 -32.27 15.30 8.56
CA ASP A 77 -33.67 15.43 8.98
C ASP A 77 -33.84 15.80 10.45
N GLY A 78 -32.72 16.09 11.17
CA GLY A 78 -32.74 16.46 12.58
C GLY A 78 -31.61 17.41 12.97
N THR A 79 -31.01 17.15 14.10
CA THR A 79 -29.87 17.87 14.65
C THR A 79 -28.87 16.90 15.30
N ILE A 80 -27.59 17.19 15.22
CA ILE A 80 -26.55 16.47 15.95
C ILE A 80 -26.75 16.75 17.45
N ALA A 81 -26.92 15.70 18.24
CA ALA A 81 -27.06 15.78 19.68
C ALA A 81 -25.72 15.67 20.42
N SER A 82 -24.80 14.82 19.90
CA SER A 82 -23.45 14.66 20.46
C SER A 82 -22.50 14.05 19.48
N PHE A 83 -21.21 14.21 19.74
CA PHE A 83 -20.13 13.48 19.09
C PHE A 83 -19.19 12.85 20.12
N GLU A 84 -18.48 11.82 19.68
CA GLU A 84 -17.32 11.19 20.33
C GLU A 84 -16.23 11.02 19.28
N LEU A 85 -15.03 11.52 19.57
CA LEU A 85 -13.85 11.45 18.72
C LEU A 85 -12.78 10.65 19.46
N ASP A 86 -12.56 9.40 19.01
CA ASP A 86 -11.47 8.53 19.46
C ASP A 86 -10.23 8.80 18.62
N PHE A 87 -9.13 9.15 19.25
CA PHE A 87 -7.88 9.53 18.57
C PHE A 87 -7.03 8.33 18.12
N GLY A 88 -7.41 7.11 18.54
CA GLY A 88 -6.73 5.88 18.14
C GLY A 88 -5.42 5.58 18.87
N ASP A 89 -4.99 6.46 19.80
CA ASP A 89 -3.74 6.32 20.58
C ASP A 89 -3.96 5.76 21.99
N GLY A 90 -5.19 5.38 22.32
CA GLY A 90 -5.59 4.90 23.64
C GLY A 90 -5.81 5.99 24.68
N SER A 91 -5.70 7.26 24.31
CA SER A 91 -6.06 8.39 25.16
C SER A 91 -7.58 8.49 25.35
N THR A 92 -8.03 9.42 26.21
CA THR A 92 -9.47 9.64 26.41
C THR A 92 -10.09 10.35 25.21
N ALA A 93 -11.12 9.76 24.61
CA ALA A 93 -11.86 10.33 23.50
C ALA A 93 -12.42 11.72 23.84
N ALA A 94 -12.41 12.65 22.88
CA ALA A 94 -13.08 13.93 23.02
C ALA A 94 -14.57 13.77 22.79
N THR A 95 -15.39 14.42 23.61
CA THR A 95 -16.86 14.39 23.50
C THR A 95 -17.43 15.80 23.53
N GLY A 96 -18.53 16.02 22.81
CA GLY A 96 -19.19 17.32 22.79
C GLY A 96 -20.52 17.29 22.05
N THR A 97 -21.09 18.49 21.88
CA THR A 97 -22.38 18.71 21.18
C THR A 97 -22.26 19.70 20.03
N ASP A 98 -21.13 20.36 19.88
CA ASP A 98 -20.87 21.37 18.84
C ASP A 98 -19.74 20.90 17.92
N VAL A 99 -20.10 20.46 16.74
CA VAL A 99 -19.17 19.98 15.71
C VAL A 99 -18.56 21.13 14.88
N SER A 100 -18.99 22.39 15.09
CA SER A 100 -18.47 23.55 14.38
C SER A 100 -17.15 24.09 14.94
N LEU A 101 -16.73 23.60 16.10
CA LEU A 101 -15.49 24.01 16.76
C LEU A 101 -14.39 22.97 16.47
N PRO A 102 -13.19 23.41 16.11
CA PRO A 102 -12.06 22.52 15.91
C PRO A 102 -11.66 21.87 17.24
N ILE A 103 -11.24 20.61 17.17
CA ILE A 103 -10.75 19.83 18.30
C ILE A 103 -9.24 19.63 18.08
N THR A 104 -8.45 19.84 19.12
CA THR A 104 -7.00 19.59 19.07
C THR A 104 -6.63 18.43 19.98
N HIS A 105 -5.67 17.63 19.52
CA HIS A 105 -5.08 16.53 20.27
C HIS A 105 -3.57 16.48 20.04
N GLU A 106 -2.83 16.16 21.09
CA GLU A 106 -1.35 16.04 21.04
C GLU A 106 -0.99 14.55 20.99
N TYR A 107 -0.23 14.17 19.95
CA TYR A 107 0.35 12.85 19.82
C TYR A 107 1.82 12.90 20.25
N ASP A 108 2.15 12.19 21.33
CA ASP A 108 3.50 12.14 21.91
C ASP A 108 4.40 11.06 21.28
N THR A 109 3.82 10.17 20.48
CA THR A 109 4.52 9.01 19.91
C THR A 109 4.27 8.95 18.41
N ALA A 110 5.35 8.67 17.66
CA ALA A 110 5.23 8.41 16.23
C ALA A 110 4.46 7.09 16.00
N GLY A 111 3.63 7.06 14.97
CA GLY A 111 2.82 5.89 14.64
C GLY A 111 1.68 6.24 13.68
N THR A 112 0.97 5.20 13.24
CA THR A 112 -0.26 5.37 12.45
C THR A 112 -1.47 5.13 13.33
N TYR A 113 -2.35 6.11 13.39
CA TYR A 113 -3.53 6.12 14.25
C TYR A 113 -4.79 6.12 13.42
N THR A 114 -5.75 5.25 13.77
CA THR A 114 -7.08 5.30 13.18
C THR A 114 -7.98 6.14 14.09
N VAL A 115 -8.27 7.35 13.63
CA VAL A 115 -9.15 8.27 14.34
C VAL A 115 -10.59 7.99 13.94
N ILE A 116 -11.50 7.81 14.93
CA ILE A 116 -12.89 7.45 14.69
C ILE A 116 -13.81 8.55 15.23
N LEU A 117 -14.62 9.13 14.35
CA LEU A 117 -15.69 10.04 14.72
C LEU A 117 -17.01 9.29 14.78
N THR A 118 -17.69 9.37 15.92
CA THR A 118 -19.06 8.89 16.12
C THR A 118 -19.97 10.06 16.41
N ILE A 119 -21.00 10.24 15.61
CA ILE A 119 -22.03 11.29 15.80
C ILE A 119 -23.36 10.64 16.15
N THR A 120 -24.05 11.20 17.13
CA THR A 120 -25.40 10.78 17.53
C THR A 120 -26.40 11.94 17.30
N ASP A 121 -27.51 11.64 16.63
CA ASP A 121 -28.59 12.60 16.37
C ASP A 121 -29.56 12.74 17.58
N ASN A 122 -30.52 13.64 17.44
CA ASN A 122 -31.54 13.87 18.47
C ASN A 122 -32.55 12.71 18.62
N ASP A 123 -32.55 11.75 17.70
CA ASP A 123 -33.37 10.53 17.74
C ASP A 123 -32.56 9.31 18.25
N GLY A 124 -31.26 9.47 18.53
CA GLY A 124 -30.36 8.43 19.02
C GLY A 124 -29.76 7.54 17.93
N ARG A 125 -29.81 7.97 16.65
CA ARG A 125 -29.15 7.25 15.55
C ARG A 125 -27.69 7.67 15.46
N ILE A 126 -26.85 6.79 14.91
CA ILE A 126 -25.40 6.95 14.86
C ILE A 126 -24.94 7.04 13.40
N GLY A 127 -24.08 8.03 13.12
CA GLY A 127 -23.22 8.12 11.95
C GLY A 127 -21.76 8.02 12.37
N MET A 128 -20.91 7.40 11.55
CA MET A 128 -19.49 7.25 11.83
C MET A 128 -18.69 7.64 10.60
N ASP A 129 -17.49 8.18 10.85
CA ASP A 129 -16.44 8.41 9.86
C ASP A 129 -15.10 8.11 10.52
N ASN A 130 -14.07 7.81 9.71
CA ASN A 130 -12.73 7.55 10.20
C ASN A 130 -11.70 8.23 9.32
N ALA A 131 -10.56 8.59 9.91
CA ALA A 131 -9.37 9.05 9.22
C ALA A 131 -8.17 8.27 9.71
N VAL A 132 -7.28 7.92 8.79
CA VAL A 132 -5.96 7.39 9.12
C VAL A 132 -5.00 8.56 9.21
N LEU A 133 -4.32 8.68 10.33
CA LEU A 133 -3.39 9.76 10.65
C LEU A 133 -2.01 9.16 10.93
N THR A 134 -1.01 9.59 10.18
CA THR A 134 0.38 9.18 10.40
C THR A 134 1.14 10.30 11.10
N ILE A 135 1.75 9.97 12.24
CA ILE A 135 2.52 10.89 13.09
C ILE A 135 3.98 10.44 13.10
N GLY A 136 4.87 11.37 12.87
CA GLY A 136 6.31 11.14 12.80
C GLY A 136 6.82 11.10 11.36
N PRO A 137 8.14 11.11 11.17
CA PRO A 137 8.73 11.11 9.83
C PRO A 137 8.35 9.83 9.08
N VAL A 138 8.09 9.97 7.79
CA VAL A 138 7.98 8.81 6.89
C VAL A 138 9.29 8.06 6.92
N MET A 139 9.25 6.75 7.15
CA MET A 139 10.45 5.91 7.19
C MET A 139 10.51 5.05 5.92
N ILE A 140 11.67 5.06 5.27
CA ILE A 140 11.95 4.22 4.11
C ILE A 140 12.97 3.16 4.53
N THR A 141 12.65 1.88 4.30
CA THR A 141 13.60 0.78 4.47
C THR A 141 14.04 0.27 3.09
N PHE A 142 15.31 -0.05 2.95
CA PHE A 142 15.87 -0.53 1.69
C PHE A 142 17.05 -1.46 1.92
N ALA A 143 17.38 -2.29 0.93
CA ALA A 143 18.60 -3.08 0.96
C ALA A 143 19.65 -2.47 0.03
N ALA A 144 20.89 -2.42 0.48
CA ALA A 144 22.00 -1.86 -0.30
C ALA A 144 23.32 -2.57 -0.02
N ILE A 145 24.21 -2.63 -1.02
CA ILE A 145 25.59 -3.10 -0.86
C ILE A 145 26.45 -1.93 -0.42
N ARG A 146 26.98 -1.98 0.79
CA ARG A 146 27.97 -0.99 1.26
C ARG A 146 29.31 -1.59 1.69
N ALA A 147 29.38 -2.89 1.91
CA ALA A 147 30.59 -3.59 2.35
C ALA A 147 30.89 -4.89 1.59
N GLY A 148 30.05 -5.32 0.68
CA GLY A 148 30.25 -6.50 -0.17
C GLY A 148 29.08 -7.48 -0.22
N ASP A 149 28.12 -7.34 0.65
CA ASP A 149 26.86 -8.05 0.78
C ASP A 149 25.69 -7.07 0.88
N TYR A 150 24.46 -7.55 0.71
CA TYR A 150 23.26 -6.74 0.87
C TYR A 150 22.85 -6.70 2.33
N ASP A 151 22.78 -5.51 2.88
CA ASP A 151 22.33 -5.20 4.23
C ASP A 151 21.05 -4.37 4.21
N ILE A 152 20.30 -4.37 5.31
CA ILE A 152 19.08 -3.56 5.46
C ILE A 152 19.43 -2.21 6.08
N PHE A 153 19.03 -1.16 5.40
CA PHE A 153 19.14 0.24 5.81
C PHE A 153 17.76 0.86 6.03
N ARG A 154 17.76 1.99 6.72
CA ARG A 154 16.62 2.90 6.81
C ARG A 154 17.06 4.33 6.55
N MET A 155 16.12 5.17 6.18
CA MET A 155 16.25 6.62 6.08
C MET A 155 14.89 7.27 6.34
N GLU A 156 14.87 8.58 6.56
CA GLU A 156 13.63 9.35 6.56
C GLU A 156 13.15 9.62 5.12
N GLY A 157 11.89 10.01 4.96
CA GLY A 157 11.26 10.23 3.65
C GLY A 157 11.85 11.38 2.84
N ASP A 158 12.68 12.22 3.44
CA ASP A 158 13.46 13.26 2.77
C ASP A 158 14.89 12.80 2.39
N GLY A 159 15.25 11.54 2.71
CA GLY A 159 16.57 10.96 2.49
C GLY A 159 17.56 11.19 3.62
N SER A 160 17.18 11.91 4.67
CA SER A 160 18.04 12.11 5.85
C SER A 160 18.08 10.88 6.77
N ASP A 161 18.90 10.93 7.79
CA ASP A 161 19.10 9.91 8.83
C ASP A 161 19.34 8.48 8.30
N GLN A 162 20.10 8.37 7.20
CA GLN A 162 20.44 7.07 6.64
C GLN A 162 21.34 6.27 7.56
N GLY A 163 20.89 5.07 7.92
CA GLY A 163 21.64 4.17 8.78
C GLY A 163 21.38 2.70 8.53
N ALA A 164 22.40 1.85 8.77
CA ALA A 164 22.22 0.41 8.73
C ALA A 164 21.34 -0.02 9.92
N VAL A 165 20.30 -0.78 9.63
CA VAL A 165 19.45 -1.45 10.63
C VAL A 165 19.98 -2.84 10.91
N LEU A 166 20.40 -3.53 9.88
CA LEU A 166 21.01 -4.86 9.94
C LEU A 166 22.22 -4.87 9.03
N ASN A 167 23.35 -5.38 9.53
CA ASN A 167 24.59 -5.55 8.79
C ASN A 167 25.22 -6.86 9.26
N THR A 168 25.14 -7.89 8.43
CA THR A 168 25.69 -9.22 8.73
C THR A 168 26.66 -9.65 7.62
N ALA A 169 27.11 -10.89 7.60
CA ALA A 169 27.96 -11.42 6.54
C ALA A 169 27.15 -12.21 5.48
N ASN A 170 25.84 -12.16 5.56
CA ASN A 170 24.91 -12.77 4.61
C ASN A 170 24.18 -11.68 3.87
N ASP A 171 23.54 -12.04 2.75
CA ASP A 171 22.66 -11.13 2.04
C ASP A 171 21.29 -11.04 2.73
N GLU A 172 20.83 -9.81 2.99
CA GLU A 172 19.51 -9.48 3.48
C GLU A 172 18.76 -8.60 2.47
N LEU A 173 17.56 -9.04 2.07
CA LEU A 173 16.78 -8.41 1.01
C LEU A 173 15.30 -8.30 1.36
N PHE A 174 14.59 -7.52 0.55
CA PHE A 174 13.13 -7.39 0.60
C PHE A 174 12.60 -6.94 1.96
N PRO A 175 13.15 -5.88 2.57
CA PRO A 175 12.57 -5.37 3.80
C PRO A 175 11.13 -4.92 3.55
N ASP A 176 10.24 -5.19 4.50
CA ASP A 176 8.86 -4.72 4.50
C ASP A 176 8.51 -4.30 5.93
N LEU A 177 8.15 -3.04 6.09
CA LEU A 177 7.82 -2.43 7.38
C LEU A 177 6.34 -2.65 7.68
N VAL A 178 5.99 -3.03 8.90
CA VAL A 178 4.59 -3.06 9.31
C VAL A 178 4.03 -1.64 9.39
N LEU A 179 2.99 -1.33 8.62
CA LEU A 179 2.46 0.03 8.51
C LEU A 179 1.79 0.51 9.80
N GLY A 180 0.93 -0.31 10.40
CA GLY A 180 0.10 0.12 11.54
C GLY A 180 0.90 0.49 12.79
N THR A 181 1.92 -0.29 13.15
CA THR A 181 2.69 -0.07 14.40
C THR A 181 4.09 0.48 14.17
N ARG A 182 4.62 0.40 12.95
CA ARG A 182 5.98 0.83 12.56
C ARG A 182 7.11 0.32 13.47
N ASP A 183 6.88 -0.79 14.16
CA ASP A 183 7.82 -1.32 15.15
C ASP A 183 8.64 -2.51 14.63
N LYS A 184 8.28 -3.10 13.48
CA LYS A 184 8.90 -4.30 12.93
C LYS A 184 9.16 -4.23 11.43
N ILE A 185 10.24 -4.89 11.03
CA ILE A 185 10.62 -5.13 9.64
C ILE A 185 10.62 -6.65 9.43
N ALA A 186 9.93 -7.13 8.38
CA ALA A 186 10.12 -8.45 7.84
C ALA A 186 11.11 -8.37 6.67
N TYR A 187 11.97 -9.37 6.51
CA TYR A 187 12.98 -9.40 5.46
C TYR A 187 13.33 -10.85 5.09
N ALA A 188 13.95 -11.04 3.96
CA ALA A 188 14.53 -12.32 3.58
C ALA A 188 16.03 -12.29 3.82
N ALA A 189 16.58 -13.34 4.45
CA ALA A 189 18.02 -13.50 4.65
C ALA A 189 18.49 -14.87 4.15
N GLU A 190 19.69 -14.89 3.53
CA GLU A 190 20.35 -16.10 3.09
C GLU A 190 21.12 -16.76 4.26
N ASP A 191 20.94 -18.07 4.45
CA ASP A 191 21.69 -18.86 5.46
C ASP A 191 22.90 -19.63 4.86
N GLY A 192 23.24 -19.36 3.58
CA GLY A 192 24.26 -20.05 2.80
C GLY A 192 23.75 -21.31 2.10
N THR A 193 22.47 -21.66 2.27
CA THR A 193 21.81 -22.81 1.61
C THR A 193 20.43 -22.47 1.09
N SER A 194 19.73 -21.56 1.71
CA SER A 194 18.37 -21.14 1.38
C SER A 194 18.09 -19.73 1.90
N TRP A 195 17.07 -19.12 1.34
CA TRP A 195 16.51 -17.87 1.81
C TRP A 195 15.36 -18.13 2.75
N ASN A 196 15.34 -17.48 3.90
CA ASN A 196 14.30 -17.59 4.90
C ASN A 196 13.72 -16.23 5.27
N ILE A 197 12.46 -16.21 5.70
CA ILE A 197 11.83 -14.99 6.22
C ILE A 197 12.21 -14.80 7.68
N TRP A 198 12.65 -13.60 7.99
CA TRP A 198 13.02 -13.13 9.30
C TRP A 198 12.23 -11.89 9.67
N THR A 199 12.18 -11.60 10.96
CA THR A 199 11.68 -10.33 11.49
C THR A 199 12.67 -9.71 12.47
N MET A 200 12.63 -8.38 12.58
CA MET A 200 13.38 -7.60 13.55
C MET A 200 12.59 -6.35 13.94
N THR A 201 13.03 -5.65 14.98
CA THR A 201 12.54 -4.29 15.26
C THR A 201 13.13 -3.30 14.25
N THR A 202 12.51 -2.13 14.09
CA THR A 202 13.02 -1.04 13.24
C THR A 202 14.39 -0.48 13.65
N LEU A 203 14.88 -0.88 14.82
CA LEU A 203 16.24 -0.58 15.31
C LEU A 203 17.20 -1.78 15.15
N GLY A 204 16.81 -2.85 14.44
CA GLY A 204 17.64 -4.03 14.16
C GLY A 204 17.73 -5.05 15.31
N GLY A 205 17.00 -4.82 16.41
CA GLY A 205 16.96 -5.75 17.54
C GLY A 205 15.93 -6.87 17.38
N GLY A 206 15.96 -7.89 18.27
CA GLY A 206 14.92 -8.91 18.35
C GLY A 206 14.76 -9.77 17.09
N GLN A 207 15.85 -10.03 16.38
CA GLN A 207 15.84 -10.85 15.16
C GLN A 207 15.27 -12.24 15.45
N SER A 208 14.34 -12.69 14.60
CA SER A 208 13.68 -13.99 14.71
C SER A 208 13.46 -14.59 13.32
N GLU A 209 13.99 -15.81 13.14
CA GLU A 209 13.72 -16.61 11.95
C GLU A 209 12.31 -17.20 12.02
N LEU A 210 11.51 -16.97 10.99
CA LEU A 210 10.12 -17.42 10.93
C LEU A 210 9.93 -18.67 10.04
N THR A 211 10.82 -18.87 9.04
CA THR A 211 10.77 -20.01 8.15
C THR A 211 12.12 -20.77 8.16
N THR A 212 12.08 -22.09 8.10
CA THR A 212 13.28 -22.97 8.22
C THR A 212 13.26 -24.11 7.22
N GLN A 213 12.60 -23.93 6.07
CA GLN A 213 12.34 -25.01 5.12
C GLN A 213 13.47 -25.14 4.09
N THR A 214 14.58 -25.76 4.46
CA THR A 214 15.67 -26.11 3.54
C THR A 214 15.35 -27.37 2.71
N PRO A 215 15.67 -27.41 1.40
CA PRO A 215 16.42 -26.46 0.58
C PRO A 215 15.53 -25.43 -0.15
N SER A 216 14.36 -25.15 0.35
CA SER A 216 13.39 -24.23 -0.26
C SER A 216 13.71 -22.80 0.08
N ASN A 217 13.42 -21.87 -0.83
CA ASN A 217 13.58 -20.45 -0.63
C ASN A 217 12.25 -19.79 -0.27
N GLN A 218 12.27 -18.86 0.66
CA GLN A 218 11.18 -17.99 1.09
C GLN A 218 11.66 -16.54 1.00
N ILE A 219 10.97 -15.74 0.21
CA ILE A 219 11.38 -14.37 -0.13
C ILE A 219 10.19 -13.42 -0.19
N GLN A 220 10.48 -12.13 -0.31
CA GLN A 220 9.51 -11.06 -0.56
C GLN A 220 8.36 -11.03 0.47
N PRO A 221 8.67 -10.95 1.77
CA PRO A 221 7.63 -10.82 2.78
C PRO A 221 6.79 -9.55 2.56
N SER A 222 5.55 -9.59 3.00
CA SER A 222 4.67 -8.44 3.12
C SER A 222 3.80 -8.58 4.37
N TRP A 223 3.79 -7.54 5.23
CA TRP A 223 2.95 -7.48 6.42
C TRP A 223 1.50 -7.17 6.07
N SER A 224 0.55 -7.76 6.82
CA SER A 224 -0.79 -7.21 6.92
C SER A 224 -0.75 -5.87 7.65
N ASN A 225 -1.72 -4.99 7.38
CA ASN A 225 -1.77 -3.66 7.96
C ASN A 225 -1.78 -3.67 9.50
N ASP A 226 -2.47 -4.63 10.11
CA ASP A 226 -2.55 -4.82 11.56
C ASP A 226 -1.30 -5.53 12.17
N GLY A 227 -0.33 -5.92 11.36
CA GLY A 227 0.89 -6.59 11.78
C GLY A 227 0.70 -8.00 12.35
N THR A 228 -0.46 -8.65 12.11
CA THR A 228 -0.75 -10.00 12.64
C THR A 228 -0.35 -11.12 11.69
N MET A 229 -0.27 -10.84 10.38
CA MET A 229 0.03 -11.80 9.33
C MET A 229 1.18 -11.33 8.44
N ILE A 230 1.85 -12.30 7.79
CA ILE A 230 2.87 -12.08 6.77
C ILE A 230 2.53 -12.95 5.55
N ALA A 231 2.44 -12.33 4.37
CA ALA A 231 2.45 -13.02 3.09
C ALA A 231 3.88 -13.11 2.56
N TYR A 232 4.22 -14.18 1.86
CA TYR A 232 5.55 -14.37 1.28
C TYR A 232 5.52 -15.30 0.07
N ALA A 233 6.51 -15.21 -0.79
CA ALA A 233 6.69 -16.15 -1.89
C ALA A 233 7.57 -17.32 -1.45
N SER A 234 7.19 -18.56 -1.80
CA SER A 234 7.95 -19.76 -1.49
C SER A 234 7.91 -20.77 -2.62
N ASN A 235 9.02 -21.53 -2.79
CA ASN A 235 9.10 -22.70 -3.65
C ASN A 235 9.07 -24.03 -2.86
N ALA A 236 8.59 -24.00 -1.62
CA ALA A 236 8.67 -25.12 -0.65
C ALA A 236 7.85 -26.37 -1.00
N ALA A 237 6.79 -26.24 -1.78
CA ALA A 237 5.86 -27.36 -2.06
C ALA A 237 6.30 -28.25 -3.23
N GLN A 238 7.50 -28.09 -3.78
CA GLN A 238 7.86 -28.68 -5.07
C GLN A 238 8.81 -29.87 -4.95
N THR A 239 8.48 -30.93 -5.70
CA THR A 239 9.45 -32.01 -5.99
C THR A 239 10.56 -31.42 -6.91
N PRO A 240 11.82 -31.96 -6.86
CA PRO A 240 13.01 -31.35 -7.45
C PRO A 240 13.00 -31.02 -8.95
N SER A 241 11.91 -31.16 -9.65
CA SER A 241 11.84 -30.99 -11.12
C SER A 241 11.02 -29.78 -11.62
N THR A 242 10.35 -29.01 -10.75
CA THR A 242 9.59 -27.82 -11.17
C THR A 242 9.67 -26.75 -10.10
N THR A 243 10.49 -25.73 -10.33
CA THR A 243 10.60 -24.51 -9.50
C THR A 243 9.37 -23.64 -9.72
N THR A 244 8.25 -23.96 -9.10
CA THR A 244 7.08 -23.08 -9.14
C THR A 244 6.91 -22.40 -7.79
N TRP A 245 7.18 -21.10 -7.79
CA TRP A 245 6.94 -20.24 -6.66
C TRP A 245 5.44 -20.04 -6.44
N GLN A 246 5.02 -19.99 -5.18
CA GLN A 246 3.63 -19.77 -4.79
C GLN A 246 3.56 -18.80 -3.61
N ILE A 247 2.41 -18.14 -3.44
CA ILE A 247 2.15 -17.27 -2.29
C ILE A 247 1.70 -18.11 -1.10
N TYR A 248 2.30 -17.83 0.03
CA TYR A 248 1.98 -18.38 1.35
C TYR A 248 1.66 -17.24 2.32
N THR A 249 0.92 -17.57 3.35
CA THR A 249 0.71 -16.72 4.53
C THR A 249 1.12 -17.44 5.80
N MET A 250 1.47 -16.66 6.83
CA MET A 250 1.74 -17.12 8.18
C MET A 250 1.37 -16.04 9.19
N THR A 251 1.24 -16.41 10.45
CA THR A 251 1.12 -15.41 11.52
C THR A 251 2.43 -14.66 11.72
N ALA A 252 2.38 -13.49 12.35
CA ALA A 252 3.56 -12.69 12.73
C ALA A 252 4.63 -13.46 13.54
N ALA A 253 4.26 -14.57 14.17
CA ALA A 253 5.15 -15.46 14.92
C ALA A 253 5.68 -16.65 14.07
N GLY A 254 5.43 -16.69 12.75
CA GLY A 254 5.88 -17.78 11.87
C GLY A 254 5.01 -19.05 11.91
N ALA A 255 3.92 -19.04 12.67
CA ALA A 255 3.02 -20.19 12.78
C ALA A 255 1.95 -20.21 11.67
N SER A 256 1.24 -21.34 11.51
CA SER A 256 0.11 -21.51 10.58
C SER A 256 0.46 -21.18 9.11
N GLN A 257 1.64 -21.62 8.67
CA GLN A 257 2.08 -21.45 7.28
C GLN A 257 1.09 -22.13 6.33
N THR A 258 0.43 -21.36 5.48
CA THR A 258 -0.63 -21.82 4.58
C THR A 258 -0.35 -21.34 3.15
N GLN A 259 -0.38 -22.28 2.20
CA GLN A 259 -0.27 -21.96 0.77
C GLN A 259 -1.61 -21.38 0.27
N LEU A 260 -1.58 -20.16 -0.28
CA LEU A 260 -2.76 -19.53 -0.89
C LEU A 260 -2.92 -19.88 -2.36
N THR A 261 -1.85 -19.81 -3.15
CA THR A 261 -1.90 -20.10 -4.58
C THR A 261 -1.39 -21.51 -4.86
N SER A 262 -1.97 -22.22 -5.83
CA SER A 262 -1.64 -23.64 -6.13
C SER A 262 -1.60 -23.91 -7.63
N GLN A 263 -0.95 -23.03 -8.41
CA GLN A 263 -1.11 -22.96 -9.86
C GLN A 263 0.12 -23.53 -10.61
N SER A 264 0.37 -24.83 -10.51
CA SER A 264 1.38 -25.50 -11.35
C SER A 264 0.84 -25.72 -12.78
N PRO A 265 1.57 -25.35 -13.87
CA PRO A 265 2.98 -24.92 -13.89
C PRO A 265 3.21 -23.42 -13.70
N SER A 266 2.20 -22.62 -13.45
CA SER A 266 2.29 -21.20 -13.25
C SER A 266 2.94 -20.87 -11.90
N TRP A 267 3.64 -19.76 -11.85
CA TRP A 267 4.24 -19.23 -10.62
C TRP A 267 3.48 -18.02 -10.09
N ALA A 268 3.63 -17.72 -8.81
CA ALA A 268 3.13 -16.55 -8.14
C ALA A 268 4.20 -16.02 -7.16
N ILE A 269 4.51 -14.72 -7.23
CA ILE A 269 5.53 -14.04 -6.42
C ILE A 269 5.10 -12.61 -6.09
N ALA A 270 5.93 -11.90 -5.35
CA ALA A 270 5.78 -10.49 -5.05
C ALA A 270 4.45 -10.14 -4.37
N PRO A 271 4.08 -10.80 -3.26
CA PRO A 271 2.86 -10.48 -2.54
C PRO A 271 2.92 -9.08 -1.93
N ALA A 272 1.77 -8.39 -1.89
CA ALA A 272 1.58 -7.13 -1.19
C ALA A 272 0.18 -7.10 -0.54
N TYR A 273 0.13 -7.07 0.79
CA TYR A 273 -1.13 -6.92 1.52
C TYR A 273 -1.77 -5.56 1.25
N SER A 274 -3.08 -5.55 1.19
CA SER A 274 -3.88 -4.33 1.16
C SER A 274 -3.81 -3.61 2.52
N PRO A 275 -3.71 -2.26 2.54
CA PRO A 275 -3.73 -1.50 3.78
C PRO A 275 -5.12 -1.39 4.42
N VAL A 276 -6.18 -1.78 3.71
CA VAL A 276 -7.57 -1.56 4.14
C VAL A 276 -8.36 -2.83 4.40
N ASN A 277 -7.83 -4.00 3.96
CA ASN A 277 -8.45 -5.31 4.15
C ASN A 277 -7.39 -6.43 4.06
N ASP A 278 -7.80 -7.70 4.11
CA ASP A 278 -6.91 -8.86 4.04
C ASP A 278 -6.63 -9.34 2.61
N ASP A 279 -6.94 -8.55 1.59
CA ASP A 279 -6.63 -8.86 0.20
C ASP A 279 -5.12 -8.77 -0.07
N ILE A 280 -4.64 -9.61 -0.99
CA ILE A 280 -3.21 -9.69 -1.31
C ILE A 280 -3.03 -9.56 -2.83
N LEU A 281 -2.32 -8.51 -3.28
CA LEU A 281 -1.78 -8.45 -4.64
C LEU A 281 -0.64 -9.44 -4.80
N PHE A 282 -0.45 -9.94 -6.01
CA PHE A 282 0.72 -10.71 -6.39
C PHE A 282 0.91 -10.70 -7.91
N VAL A 283 2.10 -11.08 -8.35
CA VAL A 283 2.42 -11.23 -9.77
C VAL A 283 2.42 -12.71 -10.14
N SER A 284 1.82 -13.05 -11.28
CA SER A 284 1.75 -14.44 -11.77
C SER A 284 1.78 -14.50 -13.29
N ASN A 285 2.36 -15.60 -13.84
CA ASN A 285 2.31 -15.92 -15.28
C ASN A 285 1.18 -16.89 -15.62
N LYS A 286 0.08 -16.85 -14.90
CA LYS A 286 -1.05 -17.78 -15.11
C LYS A 286 -1.74 -17.62 -16.47
N ASN A 287 -1.47 -16.56 -17.20
CA ASN A 287 -2.10 -16.27 -18.48
C ASN A 287 -1.66 -17.21 -19.60
N ALA A 288 -2.58 -17.41 -20.58
CA ALA A 288 -2.37 -18.32 -21.69
C ALA A 288 -1.27 -17.88 -22.67
N ASP A 289 -0.89 -16.62 -22.65
CA ASP A 289 0.13 -16.01 -23.51
C ASP A 289 1.55 -16.05 -22.93
N GLY A 290 1.68 -16.44 -21.63
CA GLY A 290 2.98 -16.57 -20.96
C GLY A 290 3.57 -15.27 -20.42
N GLY A 291 2.86 -14.13 -20.52
CA GLY A 291 3.20 -12.87 -19.87
C GLY A 291 2.92 -12.90 -18.36
N SER A 292 3.52 -11.97 -17.62
CA SER A 292 3.20 -11.76 -16.21
C SER A 292 2.06 -10.75 -16.06
N SER A 293 1.18 -10.98 -15.10
CA SER A 293 0.02 -10.14 -14.80
C SER A 293 -0.08 -9.90 -13.32
N ILE A 294 -0.78 -8.84 -12.92
CA ILE A 294 -1.11 -8.55 -11.53
C ILE A 294 -2.42 -9.24 -11.20
N TRP A 295 -2.39 -10.00 -10.14
CA TRP A 295 -3.50 -10.74 -9.56
C TRP A 295 -3.77 -10.25 -8.16
N TRP A 296 -4.98 -10.41 -7.68
CA TRP A 296 -5.27 -10.27 -6.27
C TRP A 296 -5.88 -11.56 -5.72
N TRP A 297 -5.56 -11.88 -4.48
CA TRP A 297 -6.30 -12.82 -3.67
C TRP A 297 -7.39 -12.03 -2.93
N ASP A 298 -8.64 -12.27 -3.31
CA ASP A 298 -9.81 -11.73 -2.63
C ASP A 298 -10.13 -12.66 -1.44
N ASP A 299 -9.84 -12.18 -0.22
CA ASP A 299 -10.05 -12.98 0.99
C ASP A 299 -11.52 -13.31 1.22
N SER A 300 -12.42 -12.41 0.82
CA SER A 300 -13.87 -12.62 0.92
C SER A 300 -14.39 -13.73 0.00
N LEU A 301 -13.75 -13.95 -1.14
CA LEU A 301 -14.09 -15.01 -2.09
C LEU A 301 -13.25 -16.28 -1.86
N GLY A 302 -12.11 -16.16 -1.17
CA GLY A 302 -11.12 -17.24 -1.03
C GLY A 302 -10.54 -17.68 -2.38
N ALA A 303 -10.36 -16.75 -3.31
CA ALA A 303 -9.95 -17.05 -4.67
C ALA A 303 -9.08 -15.94 -5.28
N ALA A 304 -8.18 -16.33 -6.18
CA ALA A 304 -7.37 -15.41 -6.96
C ALA A 304 -8.15 -14.89 -8.18
N VAL A 305 -8.16 -13.59 -8.37
CA VAL A 305 -8.78 -12.86 -9.49
C VAL A 305 -7.69 -12.12 -10.24
N GLU A 306 -7.72 -12.16 -11.57
CA GLU A 306 -6.84 -11.36 -12.39
C GLU A 306 -7.32 -9.91 -12.37
N LEU A 307 -6.41 -9.00 -11.99
CA LEU A 307 -6.70 -7.59 -11.86
C LEU A 307 -6.23 -6.81 -13.10
N TYR A 308 -5.02 -7.08 -13.56
CA TYR A 308 -4.41 -6.40 -14.67
C TYR A 308 -3.66 -7.39 -15.55
N ASP A 309 -4.07 -7.49 -16.84
CA ASP A 309 -3.45 -8.33 -17.85
C ASP A 309 -2.54 -7.48 -18.73
N SER A 310 -1.25 -7.85 -18.78
CA SER A 310 -0.31 -7.23 -19.72
C SER A 310 -0.44 -7.79 -21.15
N ALA A 311 -1.25 -8.83 -21.37
CA ALA A 311 -1.41 -9.49 -22.66
C ALA A 311 -1.77 -8.52 -23.79
N GLY A 312 -0.95 -8.50 -24.84
CA GLY A 312 -1.15 -7.63 -26.00
C GLY A 312 -0.81 -6.16 -25.76
N ARG A 313 -0.30 -5.80 -24.58
CA ARG A 313 0.38 -4.54 -24.32
C ARG A 313 1.88 -4.79 -24.32
N ASP A 314 2.63 -3.83 -24.83
CA ASP A 314 4.10 -3.94 -24.96
C ASP A 314 4.73 -3.91 -23.57
N GLY A 315 5.00 -5.06 -22.95
CA GLY A 315 5.72 -5.20 -21.68
C GLY A 315 5.06 -6.09 -20.62
N ASP A 316 5.87 -6.71 -19.78
CA ASP A 316 5.45 -7.51 -18.63
C ASP A 316 5.20 -6.63 -17.40
N ALA A 317 4.16 -6.91 -16.63
CA ALA A 317 3.82 -6.17 -15.40
C ALA A 317 4.87 -6.31 -14.27
N SER A 318 5.84 -7.17 -14.44
CA SER A 318 7.01 -7.30 -13.58
C SER A 318 8.23 -7.59 -14.45
N PRO A 319 9.00 -6.56 -14.80
CA PRO A 319 10.15 -6.71 -15.68
C PRO A 319 11.21 -7.62 -15.06
N ALA A 320 11.80 -8.42 -15.91
CA ALA A 320 12.85 -9.37 -15.56
C ALA A 320 14.17 -8.68 -15.22
N LEU A 321 14.26 -8.09 -14.05
CA LEU A 321 15.56 -8.08 -13.39
C LEU A 321 15.83 -9.54 -13.03
N SER A 322 16.70 -10.18 -13.81
CA SER A 322 17.03 -11.58 -13.58
C SER A 322 17.52 -11.74 -12.14
N GLY A 323 16.83 -12.51 -11.32
CA GLY A 323 17.27 -12.90 -9.98
C GLY A 323 18.65 -13.58 -9.96
N VAL A 324 19.24 -13.80 -11.14
CA VAL A 324 20.62 -14.28 -11.36
C VAL A 324 21.65 -13.35 -10.70
N ALA A 325 21.42 -12.05 -10.63
CA ALA A 325 22.33 -11.13 -9.93
C ALA A 325 22.29 -11.27 -8.40
N LEU A 326 21.18 -11.82 -7.87
CA LEU A 326 20.94 -11.99 -6.42
C LEU A 326 21.06 -13.46 -5.98
N GLY A 327 21.49 -14.38 -6.87
CA GLY A 327 21.53 -15.81 -6.55
C GLY A 327 20.15 -16.45 -6.34
N LEU A 328 19.06 -15.76 -6.65
CA LEU A 328 17.69 -16.25 -6.54
C LEU A 328 17.32 -17.04 -7.79
N ASP A 329 16.89 -18.30 -7.62
CA ASP A 329 16.38 -19.14 -8.70
C ASP A 329 14.90 -18.77 -8.98
N LEU A 330 14.69 -17.54 -9.50
CA LEU A 330 13.37 -17.08 -9.89
C LEU A 330 12.96 -17.70 -11.24
N PRO A 331 11.66 -17.92 -11.47
CA PRO A 331 11.16 -18.40 -12.75
C PRO A 331 11.49 -17.40 -13.88
N ALA A 332 11.68 -17.90 -15.09
CA ALA A 332 11.88 -17.05 -16.26
C ALA A 332 10.68 -16.12 -16.45
N GLY A 333 10.96 -14.82 -16.65
CA GLY A 333 9.94 -13.77 -16.75
C GLY A 333 9.39 -13.28 -15.41
N ALA A 334 9.88 -13.80 -14.28
CA ALA A 334 9.55 -13.25 -12.97
C ALA A 334 10.49 -12.08 -12.64
N GLY A 335 9.93 -10.91 -12.45
CA GLY A 335 10.65 -9.75 -11.93
C GLY A 335 10.68 -9.74 -10.41
N ILE A 336 11.51 -8.88 -9.84
CA ILE A 336 11.63 -8.68 -8.40
C ILE A 336 10.83 -7.48 -7.87
N SER A 337 10.33 -6.65 -8.77
CA SER A 337 9.50 -5.50 -8.42
C SER A 337 8.13 -5.96 -7.90
N LYS A 338 7.70 -5.37 -6.80
CA LYS A 338 6.40 -5.65 -6.20
C LYS A 338 5.39 -4.59 -6.59
N PRO A 339 4.13 -4.95 -6.93
CA PRO A 339 3.04 -3.97 -6.93
C PRO A 339 2.79 -3.49 -5.50
N LYS A 340 2.37 -2.23 -5.33
CA LYS A 340 2.10 -1.64 -4.01
C LYS A 340 0.80 -0.86 -4.02
N TRP A 341 -0.01 -1.06 -3.00
CA TRP A 341 -1.20 -0.27 -2.72
C TRP A 341 -0.84 1.13 -2.22
N SER A 342 -1.65 2.14 -2.59
CA SER A 342 -1.68 3.41 -1.86
C SER A 342 -2.21 3.20 -0.43
N ALA A 343 -1.85 4.09 0.50
CA ALA A 343 -2.25 3.97 1.91
C ALA A 343 -3.76 3.91 2.13
N ASP A 344 -4.55 4.55 1.25
CA ASP A 344 -6.01 4.50 1.27
C ASP A 344 -6.61 3.30 0.52
N GLY A 345 -5.78 2.44 -0.07
CA GLY A 345 -6.18 1.25 -0.80
C GLY A 345 -6.90 1.51 -2.13
N THR A 346 -6.87 2.74 -2.66
CA THR A 346 -7.63 3.10 -3.88
C THR A 346 -6.81 3.04 -5.16
N LYS A 347 -5.48 3.00 -5.05
CA LYS A 347 -4.54 2.94 -6.18
C LYS A 347 -3.50 1.85 -5.99
N ILE A 348 -2.94 1.39 -7.10
CA ILE A 348 -1.86 0.41 -7.15
C ILE A 348 -0.76 0.95 -8.05
N ALA A 349 0.47 1.05 -7.52
CA ALA A 349 1.67 1.37 -8.29
C ALA A 349 2.42 0.08 -8.63
N PHE A 350 2.98 0.01 -9.83
CA PHE A 350 3.73 -1.16 -10.31
C PHE A 350 4.73 -0.77 -11.41
N SER A 351 5.75 -1.59 -11.60
CA SER A 351 6.72 -1.41 -12.68
C SER A 351 6.28 -2.16 -13.92
N ARG A 352 6.46 -1.55 -15.10
CA ARG A 352 6.10 -2.13 -16.39
C ARG A 352 7.07 -1.67 -17.47
N GLU A 353 7.44 -2.57 -18.41
CA GLU A 353 8.12 -2.15 -19.63
C GLU A 353 7.21 -1.25 -20.48
N ARG A 354 7.76 -0.14 -20.98
CA ARG A 354 7.07 0.79 -21.89
C ARG A 354 6.79 0.12 -23.25
N THR A 355 7.76 -0.66 -23.73
CA THR A 355 7.68 -1.50 -24.94
C THR A 355 8.48 -2.77 -24.72
N VAL A 356 8.18 -3.88 -25.42
CA VAL A 356 8.89 -5.16 -25.27
C VAL A 356 10.41 -4.99 -25.42
N GLY A 357 11.17 -5.31 -24.36
CA GLY A 357 12.63 -5.12 -24.29
C GLY A 357 13.04 -3.66 -24.22
N GLY A 358 12.15 -2.77 -23.80
CA GLY A 358 12.32 -1.33 -23.64
C GLY A 358 12.59 -0.92 -22.21
N ILE A 359 12.41 0.39 -21.96
CA ILE A 359 12.60 1.01 -20.65
C ILE A 359 11.47 0.59 -19.73
N ILE A 360 11.81 0.38 -18.48
CA ILE A 360 10.87 0.05 -17.40
C ILE A 360 10.47 1.34 -16.71
N ASP A 361 9.16 1.57 -16.62
CA ASP A 361 8.58 2.73 -15.96
C ASP A 361 7.65 2.31 -14.82
N ILE A 362 7.39 3.26 -13.93
CA ILE A 362 6.34 3.13 -12.92
C ILE A 362 4.99 3.51 -13.54
N TYR A 363 4.01 2.68 -13.28
CA TYR A 363 2.60 2.87 -13.65
C TYR A 363 1.74 2.92 -12.40
N VAL A 364 0.63 3.62 -12.51
CA VAL A 364 -0.42 3.69 -11.47
C VAL A 364 -1.75 3.27 -12.09
N MET A 365 -2.54 2.49 -11.37
CA MET A 365 -3.89 2.10 -11.75
C MET A 365 -4.85 2.19 -10.57
N ASP A 366 -6.15 2.15 -10.84
CA ASP A 366 -7.18 2.03 -9.80
C ASP A 366 -7.15 0.65 -9.13
N ASP A 367 -7.74 0.54 -7.94
CA ASP A 367 -7.84 -0.71 -7.17
C ASP A 367 -8.56 -1.84 -7.92
N ASP A 368 -9.40 -1.51 -8.92
CA ASP A 368 -10.11 -2.48 -9.75
C ASP A 368 -9.36 -2.88 -11.04
N GLY A 369 -8.10 -2.45 -11.19
CA GLY A 369 -7.24 -2.76 -12.35
C GLY A 369 -7.50 -1.89 -13.57
N THR A 370 -8.36 -0.89 -13.48
CA THR A 370 -8.65 0.05 -14.57
C THR A 370 -7.77 1.29 -14.54
N ASN A 371 -7.81 2.09 -15.61
CA ASN A 371 -7.11 3.38 -15.70
C ASN A 371 -5.60 3.32 -15.47
N ALA A 372 -4.94 2.22 -15.87
CA ALA A 372 -3.49 2.11 -15.76
C ALA A 372 -2.79 3.12 -16.67
N GLU A 373 -1.99 4.00 -16.10
CA GLU A 373 -1.26 5.07 -16.79
C GLU A 373 0.17 5.23 -16.22
N PRO A 374 1.12 5.77 -16.99
CA PRO A 374 2.45 6.10 -16.47
C PRO A 374 2.37 7.06 -15.29
N LEU A 375 3.32 7.00 -14.38
CA LEU A 375 3.38 7.86 -13.19
C LEU A 375 3.33 9.36 -13.54
N GLU A 376 3.97 9.78 -14.64
CA GLU A 376 3.93 11.15 -15.14
C GLU A 376 2.50 11.59 -15.48
N ASP A 377 1.78 10.76 -16.26
CA ASP A 377 0.39 11.06 -16.65
C ASP A 377 -0.54 11.07 -15.43
N TYR A 378 -0.31 10.17 -14.46
CA TYR A 378 -1.05 10.14 -13.20
C TYR A 378 -0.87 11.44 -12.40
N VAL A 379 0.37 11.92 -12.26
CA VAL A 379 0.66 13.18 -11.52
C VAL A 379 0.06 14.40 -12.23
N ASP A 380 0.12 14.45 -13.57
CA ASP A 380 -0.52 15.55 -14.34
C ASP A 380 -2.05 15.49 -14.23
N THR A 381 -2.64 14.30 -14.33
CA THR A 381 -4.10 14.11 -14.34
C THR A 381 -4.74 14.38 -12.97
N GLU A 382 -4.16 13.82 -11.89
CA GLU A 382 -4.77 13.89 -10.55
C GLU A 382 -4.39 15.18 -9.80
N PHE A 383 -3.17 15.70 -10.01
CA PHE A 383 -2.65 16.86 -9.26
C PHE A 383 -2.47 18.12 -10.12
N GLY A 384 -2.58 18.01 -11.45
CA GLY A 384 -2.40 19.14 -12.37
C GLY A 384 -0.97 19.65 -12.46
N VAL A 385 0.01 18.80 -12.21
CA VAL A 385 1.43 19.13 -12.15
C VAL A 385 2.15 18.46 -13.30
N THR A 386 2.58 19.23 -14.28
CA THR A 386 3.37 18.73 -15.42
C THR A 386 4.86 18.81 -15.09
N ASN A 387 5.52 17.65 -14.99
CA ASN A 387 6.95 17.58 -14.76
C ASN A 387 7.61 16.51 -15.65
N THR A 388 8.57 16.91 -16.47
CA THR A 388 9.32 16.05 -17.38
C THR A 388 10.45 15.26 -16.69
N GLU A 389 10.74 15.53 -15.42
CA GLU A 389 11.79 14.82 -14.66
C GLU A 389 11.30 13.46 -14.11
N ILE A 390 9.97 13.23 -14.12
CA ILE A 390 9.39 11.94 -13.74
C ILE A 390 9.70 10.90 -14.82
N THR A 391 9.52 11.27 -16.10
CA THR A 391 9.81 10.37 -17.23
C THR A 391 11.27 10.51 -17.67
N THR A 392 12.01 9.45 -17.57
CA THR A 392 13.41 9.39 -18.02
C THR A 392 13.63 8.24 -19.02
N ASP A 393 14.86 8.14 -19.57
CA ASP A 393 15.29 6.97 -20.33
C ASP A 393 15.98 5.92 -19.45
N ALA A 394 15.84 6.01 -18.13
CA ALA A 394 16.36 5.07 -17.15
C ALA A 394 15.28 4.09 -16.69
N ASP A 395 15.69 2.89 -16.32
CA ASP A 395 14.77 1.90 -15.76
C ASP A 395 14.35 2.23 -14.32
N GLU A 396 13.07 2.10 -14.02
CA GLU A 396 12.47 2.43 -12.74
C GLU A 396 11.73 1.23 -12.13
N PHE A 397 11.99 0.97 -10.83
CA PHE A 397 11.54 -0.24 -10.16
C PHE A 397 10.99 0.02 -8.77
N CYS A 398 10.36 -1.00 -8.20
CA CYS A 398 9.98 -1.06 -6.79
C CYS A 398 9.28 0.20 -6.29
N PRO A 399 8.16 0.59 -6.92
CA PRO A 399 7.40 1.73 -6.43
C PRO A 399 6.84 1.43 -5.04
N PHE A 400 6.80 2.46 -4.20
CA PHE A 400 6.02 2.43 -2.98
C PHE A 400 5.48 3.83 -2.65
N TRP A 401 4.27 3.85 -2.13
CA TRP A 401 3.59 5.07 -1.77
C TRP A 401 4.14 5.61 -0.46
N LEU A 402 4.27 6.92 -0.34
CA LEU A 402 4.44 7.55 0.94
C LEU A 402 3.12 7.46 1.72
N GLU A 403 3.18 7.11 3.01
CA GLU A 403 1.98 6.86 3.81
C GLU A 403 1.04 8.06 3.93
N ASP A 404 1.60 9.26 3.90
CA ASP A 404 0.86 10.53 3.92
C ASP A 404 0.16 10.85 2.58
N GLY A 405 0.38 10.01 1.54
CA GLY A 405 -0.16 10.23 0.21
C GLY A 405 0.49 11.38 -0.56
N SER A 406 1.53 12.02 -0.01
CA SER A 406 2.20 13.18 -0.61
C SER A 406 3.01 12.82 -1.85
N GLY A 407 3.35 11.55 -2.05
CA GLY A 407 4.21 11.15 -3.13
C GLY A 407 4.41 9.65 -3.25
N LEU A 408 5.36 9.29 -4.10
CA LEU A 408 5.78 7.93 -4.36
C LEU A 408 7.30 7.87 -4.41
N ALA A 409 7.90 6.88 -3.78
CA ALA A 409 9.31 6.60 -3.95
C ALA A 409 9.51 5.35 -4.81
N PHE A 410 10.68 5.28 -5.47
CA PHE A 410 11.03 4.22 -6.41
C PHE A 410 12.53 4.11 -6.56
N VAL A 411 13.00 3.04 -7.16
CA VAL A 411 14.40 2.83 -7.51
C VAL A 411 14.61 3.16 -8.98
N ARG A 412 15.62 3.96 -9.30
CA ARG A 412 16.01 4.30 -10.66
C ARG A 412 17.42 3.81 -10.95
N GLU A 413 17.64 3.24 -12.13
CA GLU A 413 18.97 2.88 -12.63
C GLU A 413 19.71 4.13 -13.09
N GLU A 414 20.92 4.34 -12.54
CA GLU A 414 21.81 5.44 -12.92
C GLU A 414 22.72 5.05 -14.10
N THR A 415 23.28 6.07 -14.73
CA THR A 415 24.32 5.89 -15.77
C THR A 415 25.52 5.18 -15.18
N GLY A 416 25.71 3.91 -15.48
CA GLY A 416 26.76 3.05 -14.93
C GLY A 416 26.24 1.76 -14.33
N GLY A 417 24.92 1.61 -14.20
CA GLY A 417 24.26 0.42 -13.67
C GLY A 417 24.11 0.42 -12.14
N ASP A 418 24.35 1.56 -11.47
CA ASP A 418 24.05 1.73 -10.05
C ASP A 418 22.58 2.09 -9.88
N PHE A 419 21.96 1.61 -8.80
CA PHE A 419 20.56 1.88 -8.49
C PHE A 419 20.45 2.82 -7.28
N GLN A 420 19.57 3.82 -7.39
CA GLN A 420 19.34 4.81 -6.35
C GLN A 420 17.85 4.97 -6.04
N VAL A 421 17.53 5.31 -4.80
CA VAL A 421 16.15 5.62 -4.39
C VAL A 421 15.84 7.07 -4.73
N TYR A 422 14.72 7.26 -5.39
CA TYR A 422 14.14 8.56 -5.73
C TYR A 422 12.77 8.70 -5.11
N LYS A 423 12.33 9.94 -4.94
CA LYS A 423 10.99 10.33 -4.54
C LYS A 423 10.41 11.33 -5.52
N VAL A 424 9.15 11.18 -5.89
CA VAL A 424 8.34 12.20 -6.53
C VAL A 424 7.33 12.76 -5.53
N ASP A 425 7.28 14.09 -5.45
CA ASP A 425 6.27 14.83 -4.68
C ASP A 425 5.08 15.16 -5.60
N PHE A 426 3.89 14.75 -5.24
CA PHE A 426 2.70 14.90 -6.08
C PHE A 426 2.17 16.34 -6.12
N THR A 427 2.48 17.16 -5.12
CA THR A 427 2.03 18.55 -5.08
C THR A 427 2.85 19.43 -6.01
N THR A 428 4.15 19.17 -6.11
CA THR A 428 5.10 19.99 -6.87
C THR A 428 5.59 19.29 -8.15
N GLY A 429 5.44 17.98 -8.26
CA GLY A 429 6.03 17.16 -9.31
C GLY A 429 7.56 17.02 -9.19
N ALA A 430 8.16 17.55 -8.12
CA ALA A 430 9.62 17.49 -7.95
C ALA A 430 10.09 16.05 -7.75
N VAL A 431 11.13 15.66 -8.48
CA VAL A 431 11.82 14.38 -8.32
C VAL A 431 13.12 14.62 -7.56
N THR A 432 13.28 13.93 -6.44
CA THR A 432 14.45 14.09 -5.55
C THR A 432 15.15 12.75 -5.38
N GLN A 433 16.47 12.72 -5.58
CA GLN A 433 17.29 11.58 -5.24
C GLN A 433 17.48 11.52 -3.72
N LEU A 434 17.17 10.37 -3.12
CA LEU A 434 17.24 10.18 -1.66
C LEU A 434 18.52 9.48 -1.22
N THR A 435 19.12 8.62 -2.05
CA THR A 435 20.39 7.94 -1.74
C THR A 435 21.54 8.52 -2.56
N GLU A 436 22.77 8.48 -2.02
CA GLU A 436 23.93 9.04 -2.70
C GLU A 436 24.49 8.08 -3.79
N SER A 437 25.14 8.65 -4.79
CA SER A 437 25.85 7.86 -5.81
C SER A 437 26.96 7.03 -5.18
N GLY A 438 26.98 5.72 -5.47
CA GLY A 438 27.89 4.74 -4.86
C GLY A 438 27.22 3.82 -3.83
N ASP A 439 25.98 4.11 -3.43
CA ASP A 439 25.12 3.16 -2.73
C ASP A 439 24.48 2.25 -3.79
N ASN A 440 24.88 0.98 -3.85
CA ASN A 440 24.23 0.02 -4.74
C ASN A 440 22.95 -0.49 -4.09
N VAL A 441 21.87 0.28 -4.23
CA VAL A 441 20.54 -0.09 -3.70
C VAL A 441 20.00 -1.28 -4.49
N SER A 442 19.46 -2.27 -3.81
CA SER A 442 18.78 -3.36 -4.50
C SER A 442 17.41 -2.90 -5.01
N PRO A 443 17.15 -2.99 -6.33
CA PRO A 443 15.83 -2.63 -6.86
C PRO A 443 14.71 -3.55 -6.36
N ALA A 444 15.05 -4.63 -5.65
CA ALA A 444 14.08 -5.58 -5.09
C ALA A 444 13.53 -5.19 -3.71
N SER A 445 14.04 -4.12 -3.07
CA SER A 445 13.96 -4.04 -1.62
C SER A 445 13.75 -2.63 -1.11
N VAL A 446 12.79 -1.90 -1.63
CA VAL A 446 12.36 -0.64 -1.02
C VAL A 446 10.95 -0.82 -0.45
N ALA A 447 10.78 -0.51 0.83
CA ALA A 447 9.50 -0.52 1.52
C ALA A 447 9.51 0.56 2.61
N HIS A 448 8.36 1.00 3.05
CA HIS A 448 8.24 1.94 4.17
C HIS A 448 7.50 1.31 5.32
#